data_d06b4febead03b4204319deae438daf6
#
_entry.id   d06b4febead03b4204319deae438daf6
#
_cell.length_a   1.000
_cell.length_b   1.000
_cell.length_c   1.000
_cell.angle_alpha   90.00
_cell.angle_beta   90.00
_cell.angle_gamma   90.00
#
_symmetry.space_group_name_H-M   'P 1'
#
loop_
_entity.id
_entity.type
_entity.pdbx_description
1 polymer ?
#
loop_
_entity_poly.entity_id
_entity_poly.type
_entity_poly.pdbx_seq_one_letter_code
_entity_poly.pdbx_strand_id
1 'polypeptide(L)'
;MITPSVSESRDIDAPAARIFSILSNPAMHPEVDGTGMLRSAADNGPITTVGDVFNIEMVHWHLGNYVMANHVIEFEQDRLIGWEPVVYSYENPEYEQSVGHPGLREWGWNLEPLSDDKTRVTGFSRALVYRRNSEHSSRTASFGDRR
;
A
#
# COMPACT_ATOMS: atom_id res chain seq x y z
N MET A 1 -18.60 -0.03 -12.52
CA MET A 1 -17.47 -0.51 -13.37
C MET A 1 -16.30 -0.91 -12.49
N ILE A 2 -15.70 -2.02 -12.81
CA ILE A 2 -14.55 -2.53 -12.07
C ILE A 2 -13.30 -2.17 -12.86
N THR A 3 -12.36 -1.48 -12.22
CA THR A 3 -11.04 -1.27 -12.81
C THR A 3 -10.29 -2.61 -12.80
N PRO A 4 -9.74 -3.05 -13.93
CA PRO A 4 -9.00 -4.31 -13.97
C PRO A 4 -7.85 -4.30 -12.98
N SER A 5 -7.60 -5.45 -12.37
CA SER A 5 -6.40 -5.65 -11.55
C SER A 5 -5.17 -5.68 -12.45
N VAL A 6 -4.10 -5.10 -11.96
CA VAL A 6 -2.80 -5.14 -12.60
C VAL A 6 -1.85 -5.90 -11.68
N SER A 7 -1.13 -6.87 -12.22
CA SER A 7 -0.16 -7.61 -11.45
C SER A 7 1.04 -8.01 -12.30
N GLU A 8 2.17 -8.15 -11.65
CA GLU A 8 3.40 -8.61 -12.26
C GLU A 8 4.14 -9.50 -11.28
N SER A 9 4.63 -10.64 -11.77
CA SER A 9 5.31 -11.62 -10.93
C SER A 9 6.76 -11.78 -11.33
N ARG A 10 7.60 -12.07 -10.34
CA ARG A 10 9.01 -12.38 -10.53
C ARG A 10 9.45 -13.43 -9.53
N ASP A 11 10.24 -14.37 -9.97
CA ASP A 11 10.84 -15.37 -9.10
C ASP A 11 12.17 -14.83 -8.58
N ILE A 12 12.34 -14.86 -7.27
CA ILE A 12 13.52 -14.32 -6.59
C ILE A 12 14.19 -15.45 -5.80
N ASP A 13 15.51 -15.55 -5.91
CA ASP A 13 16.30 -16.56 -5.22
C ASP A 13 16.57 -16.13 -3.77
N ALA A 14 15.52 -16.16 -2.97
CA ALA A 14 15.56 -15.85 -1.55
C ALA A 14 14.34 -16.45 -0.83
N PRO A 15 14.48 -16.74 0.48
CA PRO A 15 13.34 -17.19 1.28
C PRO A 15 12.24 -16.13 1.39
N ALA A 16 10.98 -16.56 1.44
CA ALA A 16 9.85 -15.64 1.56
C ALA A 16 9.95 -14.74 2.80
N ALA A 17 10.41 -15.27 3.93
CA ALA A 17 10.55 -14.47 5.15
C ALA A 17 11.53 -13.31 4.98
N ARG A 18 12.63 -13.54 4.25
CA ARG A 18 13.63 -12.50 4.00
C ARG A 18 13.06 -11.40 3.09
N ILE A 19 12.39 -11.80 2.02
CA ILE A 19 11.76 -10.84 1.09
C ILE A 19 10.69 -10.04 1.84
N PHE A 20 9.84 -10.74 2.59
CA PHE A 20 8.76 -10.09 3.32
C PHE A 20 9.26 -9.09 4.36
N SER A 21 10.39 -9.37 5.00
CA SER A 21 10.98 -8.44 5.97
C SER A 21 11.37 -7.10 5.34
N ILE A 22 11.69 -7.11 4.06
CA ILE A 22 11.98 -5.89 3.30
C ILE A 22 10.68 -5.20 2.89
N LEU A 23 9.75 -5.96 2.31
CA LEU A 23 8.51 -5.39 1.78
C LEU A 23 7.58 -4.88 2.88
N SER A 24 7.62 -5.46 4.07
CA SER A 24 6.83 -5.02 5.21
C SER A 24 7.49 -3.90 6.01
N ASN A 25 8.65 -3.43 5.60
CA ASN A 25 9.34 -2.32 6.25
C ASN A 25 9.22 -1.06 5.39
N PRO A 26 8.38 -0.08 5.75
CA PRO A 26 8.19 1.12 4.96
C PRO A 26 9.47 1.89 4.67
N ALA A 27 10.46 1.84 5.58
CA ALA A 27 11.75 2.49 5.37
C ALA A 27 12.48 1.96 4.14
N MET A 28 12.18 0.74 3.70
CA MET A 28 12.79 0.13 2.52
C MET A 28 11.98 0.37 1.24
N HIS A 29 10.77 0.92 1.33
CA HIS A 29 9.94 1.12 0.14
C HIS A 29 10.59 2.05 -0.90
N PRO A 30 11.24 3.16 -0.54
CA PRO A 30 11.95 3.96 -1.53
C PRO A 30 13.04 3.20 -2.27
N GLU A 31 13.68 2.24 -1.60
CA GLU A 31 14.74 1.42 -2.20
C GLU A 31 14.21 0.45 -3.25
N VAL A 32 12.97 -0.02 -3.09
CA VAL A 32 12.36 -0.99 -4.02
C VAL A 32 11.45 -0.33 -5.04
N ASP A 33 11.23 0.98 -4.94
CA ASP A 33 10.39 1.72 -5.88
C ASP A 33 11.15 2.01 -7.17
N GLY A 34 10.59 1.55 -8.29
CA GLY A 34 11.17 1.80 -9.61
C GLY A 34 10.77 3.13 -10.24
N THR A 35 9.82 3.86 -9.65
CA THR A 35 9.29 5.10 -10.24
C THR A 35 10.07 6.35 -9.83
N GLY A 36 10.79 6.29 -8.72
CA GLY A 36 11.45 7.45 -8.14
C GLY A 36 10.52 8.43 -7.44
N MET A 37 9.23 8.11 -7.32
CA MET A 37 8.25 8.97 -6.67
C MET A 37 8.31 8.89 -5.15
N LEU A 38 8.69 7.74 -4.59
CA LEU A 38 8.83 7.56 -3.16
C LEU A 38 10.16 8.13 -2.69
N ARG A 39 10.10 9.11 -1.80
CA ARG A 39 11.30 9.84 -1.33
C ARG A 39 11.79 9.31 0.00
N SER A 40 10.89 9.18 0.96
CA SER A 40 11.24 8.66 2.27
C SER A 40 9.99 8.15 2.98
N ALA A 41 10.20 7.24 3.91
CA ALA A 41 9.16 6.80 4.84
C ALA A 41 9.32 7.58 6.14
N ALA A 42 8.21 7.98 6.73
CA ALA A 42 8.22 8.43 8.10
C ALA A 42 8.65 7.28 9.01
N ASP A 43 9.07 7.61 10.23
CA ASP A 43 9.55 6.62 11.18
C ASP A 43 8.39 5.80 11.76
N ASN A 44 7.86 4.87 10.96
CA ASN A 44 6.71 4.06 11.32
C ASN A 44 7.08 2.67 11.86
N GLY A 45 8.31 2.24 11.64
CA GLY A 45 8.71 0.87 11.91
C GLY A 45 8.06 -0.14 10.96
N PRO A 46 8.35 -1.43 11.14
CA PRO A 46 7.76 -2.48 10.31
C PRO A 46 6.25 -2.59 10.47
N ILE A 47 5.59 -2.98 9.39
CA ILE A 47 4.15 -3.28 9.40
C ILE A 47 3.95 -4.64 10.06
N THR A 48 3.00 -4.75 10.96
CA THR A 48 2.76 -5.99 11.72
C THR A 48 1.34 -6.52 11.63
N THR A 49 0.36 -5.68 11.25
CA THR A 49 -1.03 -6.12 11.25
C THR A 49 -1.91 -5.22 10.39
N VAL A 50 -3.09 -5.71 10.06
CA VAL A 50 -4.15 -4.91 9.46
C VAL A 50 -4.51 -3.77 10.41
N GLY A 51 -4.71 -2.58 9.84
CA GLY A 51 -5.00 -1.38 10.60
C GLY A 51 -3.78 -0.50 10.84
N ASP A 52 -2.59 -1.02 10.66
CA ASP A 52 -1.39 -0.18 10.68
C ASP A 52 -1.47 0.88 9.59
N VAL A 53 -0.93 2.06 9.88
CA VAL A 53 -0.84 3.15 8.92
C VAL A 53 0.62 3.56 8.81
N PHE A 54 1.11 3.65 7.58
CA PHE A 54 2.45 4.15 7.35
C PHE A 54 2.43 5.30 6.34
N ASN A 55 3.19 6.34 6.62
CA ASN A 55 3.25 7.53 5.79
C ASN A 55 4.49 7.48 4.91
N ILE A 56 4.30 7.77 3.63
CA ILE A 56 5.39 7.87 2.66
C ILE A 56 5.38 9.27 2.06
N GLU A 57 6.53 9.92 2.08
CA GLU A 57 6.74 11.17 1.36
C GLU A 57 6.94 10.87 -0.11
N MET A 58 6.19 11.55 -0.95
CA MET A 58 6.21 11.34 -2.39
C MET A 58 6.46 12.64 -3.13
N VAL A 59 6.95 12.52 -4.35
CA VAL A 59 7.10 13.64 -5.27
C VAL A 59 6.53 13.26 -6.62
N HIS A 60 5.82 14.19 -7.22
CA HIS A 60 5.34 14.04 -8.59
C HIS A 60 5.67 15.33 -9.34
N TRP A 61 6.16 15.20 -10.56
CA TRP A 61 6.60 16.35 -11.35
C TRP A 61 5.50 17.42 -11.52
N HIS A 62 4.25 17.02 -11.49
CA HIS A 62 3.10 17.91 -11.66
C HIS A 62 2.47 18.35 -10.33
N LEU A 63 2.41 17.44 -9.36
CA LEU A 63 1.73 17.68 -8.09
C LEU A 63 2.64 18.30 -7.02
N GLY A 64 3.95 18.26 -7.24
CA GLY A 64 4.92 18.64 -6.21
C GLY A 64 5.07 17.57 -5.13
N ASN A 65 5.44 17.98 -3.94
CA ASN A 65 5.59 17.07 -2.81
C ASN A 65 4.25 16.81 -2.13
N TYR A 66 4.05 15.57 -1.72
CA TYR A 66 2.86 15.18 -0.98
C TYR A 66 3.15 13.98 -0.09
N VAL A 67 2.27 13.71 0.85
CA VAL A 67 2.39 12.59 1.78
C VAL A 67 1.17 11.69 1.64
N MET A 68 1.42 10.40 1.48
CA MET A 68 0.38 9.37 1.47
C MET A 68 0.34 8.66 2.81
N ALA A 69 -0.84 8.58 3.40
CA ALA A 69 -1.11 7.72 4.54
C ALA A 69 -1.62 6.38 3.99
N ASN A 70 -0.85 5.32 4.16
CA ASN A 70 -1.17 4.01 3.61
C ASN A 70 -1.77 3.14 4.71
N HIS A 71 -3.03 2.80 4.54
CA HIS A 71 -3.79 1.99 5.50
C HIS A 71 -3.69 0.52 5.13
N VAL A 72 -3.06 -0.27 5.98
CA VAL A 72 -2.90 -1.71 5.74
C VAL A 72 -4.25 -2.39 5.88
N ILE A 73 -4.73 -3.01 4.82
CA ILE A 73 -6.03 -3.68 4.76
C ILE A 73 -5.91 -5.19 4.60
N GLU A 74 -4.74 -5.69 4.20
CA GLU A 74 -4.45 -7.12 4.16
C GLU A 74 -3.08 -7.37 4.73
N PHE A 75 -2.97 -8.38 5.57
CA PHE A 75 -1.68 -8.79 6.15
C PHE A 75 -1.71 -10.26 6.50
N GLU A 76 -0.76 -11.00 5.96
CA GLU A 76 -0.49 -12.38 6.32
C GLU A 76 1.02 -12.56 6.32
N GLN A 77 1.58 -12.91 7.47
CA GLN A 77 3.04 -12.97 7.65
C GLN A 77 3.70 -13.83 6.58
N ASP A 78 4.72 -13.27 5.95
CA ASP A 78 5.53 -13.88 4.89
C ASP A 78 4.75 -14.24 3.60
N ARG A 79 3.52 -13.77 3.45
CA ARG A 79 2.66 -14.13 2.31
C ARG A 79 2.03 -12.95 1.62
N LEU A 80 1.47 -12.01 2.36
CA LEU A 80 0.61 -10.99 1.78
C LEU A 80 0.68 -9.71 2.58
N ILE A 81 0.83 -8.61 1.89
CA ILE A 81 0.64 -7.28 2.45
C ILE A 81 -0.04 -6.41 1.40
N GLY A 82 -1.11 -5.74 1.82
CA GLY A 82 -1.84 -4.84 0.96
C GLY A 82 -2.30 -3.61 1.72
N TRP A 83 -2.30 -2.47 1.06
CA TRP A 83 -2.71 -1.21 1.68
C TRP A 83 -3.52 -0.36 0.73
N GLU A 84 -4.35 0.49 1.31
CA GLU A 84 -5.10 1.52 0.61
C GLU A 84 -4.47 2.88 0.89
N PRO A 85 -3.95 3.58 -0.12
CA PRO A 85 -3.38 4.91 0.09
C PRO A 85 -4.48 5.95 0.23
N VAL A 86 -4.26 6.87 1.17
CA VAL A 86 -5.10 8.04 1.40
C VAL A 86 -4.18 9.25 1.42
N VAL A 87 -4.53 10.32 0.74
CA VAL A 87 -3.70 11.51 0.75
C VAL A 87 -3.76 12.15 2.13
N TYR A 88 -2.60 12.30 2.76
CA TYR A 88 -2.48 12.95 4.06
C TYR A 88 -2.29 14.46 3.91
N SER A 89 -1.41 14.89 3.01
CA SER A 89 -1.16 16.31 2.78
C SER A 89 -0.54 16.55 1.42
N TYR A 90 -0.83 17.72 0.86
CA TYR A 90 -0.14 18.25 -0.31
C TYR A 90 0.63 19.52 0.07
N GLU A 91 1.79 19.71 -0.53
CA GLU A 91 2.51 20.97 -0.46
C GLU A 91 1.77 22.07 -1.23
N ASN A 92 1.20 21.71 -2.38
CA ASN A 92 0.45 22.63 -3.22
C ASN A 92 -1.00 22.77 -2.74
N PRO A 93 -1.44 24.00 -2.32
CA PRO A 93 -2.80 24.19 -1.83
C PRO A 93 -3.91 23.86 -2.82
N GLU A 94 -3.63 23.83 -4.11
CA GLU A 94 -4.63 23.48 -5.14
C GLU A 94 -5.21 22.09 -4.95
N TYR A 95 -4.46 21.18 -4.32
CA TYR A 95 -4.85 19.78 -4.14
C TYR A 95 -5.36 19.48 -2.73
N GLU A 96 -5.49 20.50 -1.90
CA GLU A 96 -5.91 20.32 -0.50
C GLU A 96 -7.27 19.62 -0.37
N GLN A 97 -8.15 19.79 -1.34
CA GLN A 97 -9.46 19.13 -1.34
C GLN A 97 -9.37 17.61 -1.44
N SER A 98 -8.25 17.09 -1.91
CA SER A 98 -8.06 15.66 -2.04
C SER A 98 -7.59 15.00 -0.74
N VAL A 99 -7.23 15.79 0.27
CA VAL A 99 -6.73 15.28 1.54
C VAL A 99 -7.83 14.51 2.27
N GLY A 100 -7.49 13.33 2.75
CA GLY A 100 -8.41 12.47 3.49
C GLY A 100 -9.36 11.64 2.63
N HIS A 101 -9.39 11.83 1.33
CA HIS A 101 -10.23 11.02 0.46
C HIS A 101 -9.59 9.66 0.19
N PRO A 102 -10.35 8.57 0.30
CA PRO A 102 -9.83 7.24 -0.02
C PRO A 102 -9.43 7.14 -1.49
N GLY A 103 -8.31 6.49 -1.73
CA GLY A 103 -7.85 6.24 -3.09
C GLY A 103 -8.70 5.21 -3.84
N LEU A 104 -9.50 4.42 -3.12
CA LEU A 104 -10.33 3.35 -3.65
C LEU A 104 -9.54 2.34 -4.47
N ARG A 105 -8.27 2.18 -4.11
CA ARG A 105 -7.36 1.27 -4.78
C ARG A 105 -6.42 0.65 -3.77
N GLU A 106 -6.19 -0.64 -3.94
CA GLU A 106 -5.23 -1.38 -3.12
C GLU A 106 -3.95 -1.60 -3.90
N TRP A 107 -2.82 -1.46 -3.21
CA TRP A 107 -1.50 -1.87 -3.68
C TRP A 107 -0.95 -2.91 -2.72
N GLY A 108 -0.18 -3.85 -3.24
CA GLY A 108 0.38 -4.85 -2.35
C GLY A 108 1.32 -5.82 -3.03
N TRP A 109 1.79 -6.78 -2.23
CA TRP A 109 2.62 -7.89 -2.68
C TRP A 109 2.09 -9.20 -2.11
N ASN A 110 2.11 -10.22 -2.96
CA ASN A 110 1.80 -11.58 -2.60
C ASN A 110 3.04 -12.44 -2.83
N LEU A 111 3.40 -13.26 -1.84
CA LEU A 111 4.57 -14.11 -1.89
C LEU A 111 4.15 -15.57 -1.89
N GLU A 112 4.67 -16.33 -2.86
CA GLU A 112 4.48 -17.78 -2.94
C GLU A 112 5.84 -18.46 -2.85
N PRO A 113 6.14 -19.19 -1.75
CA PRO A 113 7.37 -19.95 -1.68
C PRO A 113 7.36 -21.06 -2.72
N LEU A 114 8.39 -21.09 -3.56
CA LEU A 114 8.57 -22.17 -4.55
C LEU A 114 9.50 -23.24 -3.97
N SER A 115 10.38 -22.84 -3.08
CA SER A 115 11.28 -23.71 -2.32
C SER A 115 11.75 -22.91 -1.09
N ASP A 116 12.62 -23.52 -0.28
CA ASP A 116 13.19 -22.83 0.89
C ASP A 116 14.00 -21.59 0.49
N ASP A 117 14.55 -21.58 -0.71
CA ASP A 117 15.45 -20.52 -1.20
C ASP A 117 14.91 -19.75 -2.41
N LYS A 118 13.67 -19.98 -2.78
CA LYS A 118 13.08 -19.33 -3.95
C LYS A 118 11.62 -18.96 -3.70
N THR A 119 11.27 -17.73 -4.06
CA THR A 119 9.92 -17.19 -3.83
C THR A 119 9.43 -16.49 -5.08
N ARG A 120 8.17 -16.73 -5.44
CA ARG A 120 7.50 -15.93 -6.45
C ARG A 120 6.86 -14.73 -5.77
N VAL A 121 7.28 -13.55 -6.18
CA VAL A 121 6.77 -12.27 -5.67
C VAL A 121 5.86 -11.67 -6.73
N THR A 122 4.62 -11.40 -6.35
CA THR A 122 3.65 -10.75 -7.23
C THR A 122 3.28 -9.41 -6.65
N GLY A 123 3.65 -8.33 -7.34
CA GLY A 123 3.14 -6.99 -7.05
C GLY A 123 1.79 -6.82 -7.71
N PHE A 124 0.85 -6.22 -7.03
CA PHE A 124 -0.49 -6.03 -7.57
C PHE A 124 -1.08 -4.66 -7.21
N SER A 125 -2.03 -4.25 -8.03
CA SER A 125 -2.88 -3.10 -7.76
C SER A 125 -4.28 -3.41 -8.26
N ARG A 126 -5.30 -3.14 -7.44
CA ARG A 126 -6.69 -3.40 -7.79
C ARG A 126 -7.61 -2.33 -7.25
N ALA A 127 -8.72 -2.11 -7.95
CA ALA A 127 -9.76 -1.21 -7.48
C ALA A 127 -10.47 -1.81 -6.28
N LEU A 128 -10.83 -0.95 -5.32
CA LEU A 128 -11.65 -1.31 -4.18
C LEU A 128 -13.07 -0.84 -4.46
N VAL A 129 -14.04 -1.75 -4.31
CA VAL A 129 -15.44 -1.47 -4.55
C VAL A 129 -16.20 -1.68 -3.25
N TYR A 130 -16.87 -0.62 -2.77
CA TYR A 130 -17.70 -0.67 -1.58
C TYR A 130 -19.16 -0.77 -2.01
N ARG A 131 -19.88 -1.73 -1.42
CA ARG A 131 -21.31 -1.93 -1.73
C ARG A 131 -22.16 -0.80 -1.15
N ARG A 132 -23.13 -0.37 -1.92
CA ARG A 132 -24.14 0.63 -1.50
C ARG A 132 -25.41 -0.09 -1.06
N ASN A 133 -25.40 -0.63 0.14
CA ASN A 133 -26.57 -1.28 0.74
C ASN A 133 -26.56 -1.05 2.24
N SER A 134 -27.42 -1.75 2.98
CA SER A 134 -27.45 -1.65 4.45
C SER A 134 -26.12 -1.97 5.11
N GLU A 135 -25.29 -2.77 4.47
CA GLU A 135 -23.96 -3.12 4.96
C GLU A 135 -22.95 -2.00 4.72
N HIS A 136 -23.25 -1.12 3.79
CA HIS A 136 -22.37 -0.02 3.44
C HIS A 136 -22.11 0.91 4.63
N SER A 137 -23.11 1.14 5.44
CA SER A 137 -23.00 2.02 6.61
C SER A 137 -21.95 1.52 7.58
N SER A 138 -21.95 0.22 7.89
CA SER A 138 -20.95 -0.35 8.79
C SER A 138 -19.56 -0.35 8.18
N ARG A 139 -19.48 -0.56 6.88
CA ARG A 139 -18.17 -0.49 6.18
C ARG A 139 -17.62 0.93 6.18
N THR A 140 -18.49 1.90 5.97
CA THR A 140 -18.07 3.30 6.00
C THR A 140 -17.56 3.68 7.38
N ALA A 141 -18.25 3.24 8.43
CA ALA A 141 -17.80 3.47 9.80
C ALA A 141 -16.45 2.83 10.06
N SER A 142 -16.27 1.58 9.63
CA SER A 142 -15.00 0.89 9.75
C SER A 142 -13.88 1.62 9.01
N PHE A 143 -14.18 2.15 7.84
CA PHE A 143 -13.21 2.94 7.09
C PHE A 143 -12.84 4.22 7.83
N GLY A 144 -13.83 4.90 8.43
CA GLY A 144 -13.59 6.10 9.22
C GLY A 144 -12.67 5.85 10.41
N ASP A 145 -12.80 4.70 11.04
CA ASP A 145 -11.98 4.32 12.19
C ASP A 145 -10.50 4.12 11.83
N ARG A 146 -10.18 3.90 10.57
CA ARG A 146 -8.80 3.74 10.10
C ARG A 146 -8.07 5.06 9.89
N ARG A 147 -8.78 6.16 9.97
CA ARG A 147 -8.19 7.47 9.76
C ARG A 147 -7.76 8.09 11.10
#